data_9e4a294048fd5216d5365cf12a30065f
#
_entry.id   9e4a294048fd5216d5365cf12a30065f
#
_cell.length_a   1.000
_cell.length_b   1.000
_cell.length_c   1.000
_cell.angle_alpha   90.00
_cell.angle_beta   90.00
_cell.angle_gamma   90.00
#
_symmetry.space_group_name_H-M   'P 1'
#
loop_
_entity.id
_entity.type
_entity.pdbx_description
1 polymer ?
#
loop_
_entity_poly.entity_id
_entity_poly.type
_entity_poly.pdbx_seq_one_letter_code
_entity_poly.pdbx_strand_id
1 'polypeptide(L)'
;LNIHGLWYQGGQSRSCQHPQDCTTTPFDQNALSVQTKTELTKQWVGVFNDSASFHNHEWAKHGTCYEYDQLHPSHQLRSDLYIDAYFKQATTLNSAHNFISLLAAKGIHPNLATGYAVEVLYQAIGTSKSNSLLNCRVHHQQNVEH
;
A
#
# COMPACT_ATOMS: atom_id res chain seq x y z
N LEU A 1 7.84 -6.01 6.39
CA LEU A 1 7.26 -5.05 5.44
C LEU A 1 5.75 -5.03 5.61
N ASN A 2 5.17 -3.85 5.50
CA ASN A 2 3.76 -3.60 5.69
C ASN A 2 3.23 -2.84 4.47
N ILE A 3 1.97 -3.08 4.07
CA ILE A 3 1.34 -2.30 3.02
C ILE A 3 1.14 -0.87 3.54
N HIS A 4 1.48 0.13 2.71
CA HIS A 4 1.07 1.50 2.96
C HIS A 4 -0.30 1.76 2.33
N GLY A 5 -0.42 1.58 1.02
CA GLY A 5 -1.64 1.80 0.26
C GLY A 5 -1.58 1.18 -1.13
N LEU A 6 -2.71 1.08 -1.79
CA LEU A 6 -2.84 0.79 -3.21
C LEU A 6 -3.28 2.07 -3.91
N TRP A 7 -2.40 2.62 -4.73
CA TRP A 7 -2.64 3.91 -5.37
C TRP A 7 -2.95 3.71 -6.85
N TYR A 8 -4.14 4.11 -7.22
CA TYR A 8 -4.61 4.01 -8.58
C TYR A 8 -3.80 4.96 -9.48
N GLN A 9 -3.38 4.46 -10.63
CA GLN A 9 -2.77 5.26 -11.68
C GLN A 9 -3.73 5.31 -12.86
N GLY A 10 -4.48 6.40 -12.99
CA GLY A 10 -5.37 6.60 -14.13
C GLY A 10 -4.61 6.52 -15.45
N GLY A 11 -5.10 5.70 -16.38
CA GLY A 11 -4.40 5.28 -17.60
C GLY A 11 -4.10 6.38 -18.63
N GLN A 12 -4.32 7.66 -18.33
CA GLN A 12 -4.05 8.77 -19.28
C GLN A 12 -3.38 10.01 -18.69
N SER A 13 -3.07 10.05 -17.41
CA SER A 13 -2.40 11.21 -16.84
C SER A 13 -0.88 11.06 -16.96
N ARG A 14 -0.27 11.92 -17.76
CA ARG A 14 1.20 12.09 -17.81
C ARG A 14 1.78 12.77 -16.57
N SER A 15 0.95 13.16 -15.61
CA SER A 15 1.38 13.67 -14.31
C SER A 15 1.58 12.50 -13.36
N CYS A 16 2.71 12.44 -12.68
CA CYS A 16 3.00 11.47 -11.62
C CYS A 16 2.14 11.66 -10.36
N GLN A 17 1.04 12.38 -10.47
CA GLN A 17 0.10 12.59 -9.37
C GLN A 17 -0.95 11.50 -9.40
N HIS A 18 -0.98 10.71 -8.34
CA HIS A 18 -2.05 9.75 -8.13
C HIS A 18 -3.36 10.51 -7.85
N PRO A 19 -4.46 10.16 -8.52
CA PRO A 19 -5.75 10.73 -8.19
C PRO A 19 -6.08 10.46 -6.72
N GLN A 20 -6.75 11.40 -6.06
CA GLN A 20 -7.13 11.31 -4.66
C GLN A 20 -8.55 11.84 -4.48
N ASP A 21 -9.23 11.34 -3.42
CA ASP A 21 -10.54 11.84 -3.00
C ASP A 21 -11.58 11.82 -4.15
N CYS A 22 -11.65 10.73 -4.91
CA CYS A 22 -12.44 10.66 -6.15
C CYS A 22 -13.95 10.55 -5.90
N THR A 23 -14.37 9.99 -4.78
CA THR A 23 -15.77 9.95 -4.33
C THR A 23 -15.86 10.28 -2.84
N THR A 24 -17.07 10.48 -2.34
CA THR A 24 -17.35 10.73 -0.92
C THR A 24 -17.84 9.48 -0.17
N THR A 25 -17.67 8.30 -0.76
CA THR A 25 -18.08 7.03 -0.16
C THR A 25 -17.31 6.79 1.14
N PRO A 26 -17.98 6.73 2.30
CA PRO A 26 -17.31 6.51 3.57
C PRO A 26 -16.75 5.09 3.66
N PHE A 27 -15.67 4.91 4.41
CA PHE A 27 -15.17 3.58 4.74
C PHE A 27 -16.14 2.88 5.69
N ASP A 28 -16.56 1.68 5.33
CA ASP A 28 -17.32 0.79 6.21
C ASP A 28 -16.55 -0.52 6.43
N GLN A 29 -16.04 -0.72 7.64
CA GLN A 29 -15.34 -1.93 8.02
C GLN A 29 -16.23 -3.18 7.94
N ASN A 30 -17.57 -3.03 8.02
CA ASN A 30 -18.50 -4.16 7.90
C ASN A 30 -18.63 -4.66 6.46
N ALA A 31 -18.29 -3.83 5.48
CA ALA A 31 -18.21 -4.21 4.07
C ALA A 31 -17.07 -5.19 3.77
N LEU A 32 -16.08 -5.29 4.66
CA LEU A 32 -14.95 -6.21 4.47
C LEU A 32 -15.36 -7.66 4.78
N SER A 33 -15.02 -8.57 3.88
CA SER A 33 -15.14 -10.01 4.09
C SER A 33 -14.23 -10.48 5.24
N VAL A 34 -14.58 -11.60 5.85
CA VAL A 34 -13.77 -12.23 6.91
C VAL A 34 -12.35 -12.51 6.42
N GLN A 35 -12.22 -12.96 5.17
CA GLN A 35 -10.91 -13.23 4.55
C GLN A 35 -10.09 -11.94 4.44
N THR A 36 -10.67 -10.86 3.90
CA THR A 36 -9.98 -9.57 3.77
C THR A 36 -9.55 -9.04 5.14
N LYS A 37 -10.43 -9.07 6.15
CA LYS A 37 -10.08 -8.68 7.53
C LYS A 37 -8.88 -9.46 8.07
N THR A 38 -8.85 -10.78 7.84
CA THR A 38 -7.75 -11.64 8.27
C THR A 38 -6.43 -11.26 7.58
N GLU A 39 -6.46 -10.97 6.29
CA GLU A 39 -5.24 -10.57 5.58
C GLU A 39 -4.77 -9.16 5.98
N LEU A 40 -5.68 -8.24 6.27
CA LEU A 40 -5.34 -6.90 6.76
C LEU A 40 -4.58 -6.95 8.09
N THR A 41 -4.98 -7.82 9.02
CA THR A 41 -4.27 -7.97 10.31
C THR A 41 -2.85 -8.49 10.18
N LYS A 42 -2.53 -9.17 9.07
CA LYS A 42 -1.18 -9.70 8.79
C LYS A 42 -0.31 -8.75 7.97
N GLN A 43 -0.90 -8.03 7.03
CA GLN A 43 -0.19 -7.36 5.96
C GLN A 43 -0.33 -5.83 5.98
N TRP A 44 -1.34 -5.29 6.67
CA TRP A 44 -1.68 -3.87 6.62
C TRP A 44 -2.01 -3.31 8.00
N VAL A 45 -0.99 -3.23 8.83
CA VAL A 45 -1.11 -2.80 10.22
C VAL A 45 -0.74 -1.32 10.34
N GLY A 46 -1.53 -0.55 11.06
CA GLY A 46 -1.23 0.86 11.35
C GLY A 46 0.03 1.00 12.23
N VAL A 47 0.89 1.94 11.87
CA VAL A 47 2.20 2.15 12.55
C VAL A 47 2.04 2.49 14.04
N PHE A 48 0.94 3.12 14.42
CA PHE A 48 0.64 3.55 15.80
C PHE A 48 -0.45 2.70 16.46
N ASN A 49 -0.59 1.43 16.08
CA ASN A 49 -1.63 0.51 16.55
C ASN A 49 -3.06 0.96 16.23
N ASP A 50 -3.26 1.90 15.34
CA ASP A 50 -4.57 2.35 14.85
C ASP A 50 -4.74 1.97 13.37
N SER A 51 -4.95 0.68 13.15
CA SER A 51 -5.18 0.15 11.81
C SER A 51 -6.50 0.62 11.21
N ALA A 52 -7.52 0.87 12.03
CA ALA A 52 -8.84 1.29 11.55
C ALA A 52 -8.79 2.70 10.94
N SER A 53 -8.18 3.66 11.64
CA SER A 53 -7.98 5.01 11.10
C SER A 53 -7.08 5.00 9.87
N PHE A 54 -6.06 4.14 9.85
CA PHE A 54 -5.18 4.01 8.69
C PHE A 54 -5.92 3.46 7.47
N HIS A 55 -6.71 2.40 7.63
CA HIS A 55 -7.53 1.86 6.53
C HIS A 55 -8.57 2.87 6.04
N ASN A 56 -9.21 3.61 6.95
CA ASN A 56 -10.13 4.68 6.59
C ASN A 56 -9.44 5.78 5.77
N HIS A 57 -8.24 6.20 6.17
CA HIS A 57 -7.43 7.18 5.43
C HIS A 57 -7.09 6.69 4.02
N GLU A 58 -6.58 5.48 3.88
CA GLU A 58 -6.19 4.91 2.59
C GLU A 58 -7.40 4.69 1.67
N TRP A 59 -8.55 4.28 2.23
CA TRP A 59 -9.80 4.21 1.49
C TRP A 59 -10.24 5.59 1.01
N ALA A 60 -10.38 6.56 1.90
CA ALA A 60 -10.85 7.89 1.56
C ALA A 60 -10.02 8.54 0.46
N LYS A 61 -8.69 8.45 0.59
CA LYS A 61 -7.77 9.06 -0.39
C LYS A 61 -7.64 8.29 -1.69
N HIS A 62 -7.49 6.98 -1.63
CA HIS A 62 -7.05 6.17 -2.78
C HIS A 62 -8.06 5.12 -3.19
N GLY A 63 -8.75 4.48 -2.22
CA GLY A 63 -9.78 3.48 -2.49
C GLY A 63 -10.98 4.06 -3.21
N THR A 64 -11.35 5.30 -2.92
CA THR A 64 -12.44 6.00 -3.64
C THR A 64 -12.13 6.21 -5.11
N CYS A 65 -10.86 6.26 -5.50
CA CYS A 65 -10.45 6.36 -6.90
C CYS A 65 -10.53 5.00 -7.61
N TYR A 66 -10.30 3.91 -6.90
CA TYR A 66 -10.57 2.56 -7.38
C TYR A 66 -12.07 2.36 -7.61
N GLU A 67 -12.92 2.81 -6.68
CA GLU A 67 -14.38 2.83 -6.83
C GLU A 67 -14.79 3.64 -8.07
N TYR A 68 -14.29 4.86 -8.22
CA TYR A 68 -14.63 5.76 -9.34
C TYR A 68 -14.33 5.13 -10.70
N ASP A 69 -13.19 4.45 -10.84
CA ASP A 69 -12.84 3.76 -12.09
C ASP A 69 -13.75 2.57 -12.38
N GLN A 70 -14.17 1.84 -11.35
CA GLN A 70 -15.08 0.70 -11.48
C GLN A 70 -16.54 1.10 -11.67
N LEU A 71 -16.91 2.35 -11.38
CA LEU A 71 -18.24 2.91 -11.61
C LEU A 71 -18.55 3.24 -13.08
N HIS A 72 -17.67 2.87 -14.02
CA HIS A 72 -17.99 3.02 -15.44
C HIS A 72 -19.36 2.41 -15.75
N PRO A 73 -20.18 3.01 -16.65
CA PRO A 73 -21.64 2.74 -16.81
C PRO A 73 -22.04 1.27 -16.98
N SER A 74 -21.08 0.39 -17.26
CA SER A 74 -21.29 -1.05 -17.39
C SER A 74 -21.13 -1.88 -16.10
N HIS A 75 -20.69 -1.27 -14.97
CA HIS A 75 -20.36 -1.99 -13.74
C HIS A 75 -20.99 -1.32 -12.52
N GLN A 76 -22.30 -1.35 -12.41
CA GLN A 76 -23.02 -0.89 -11.21
C GLN A 76 -22.96 -1.96 -10.11
N LEU A 77 -21.81 -2.07 -9.46
CA LEU A 77 -21.72 -2.81 -8.20
C LEU A 77 -22.09 -1.89 -7.03
N ARG A 78 -22.55 -2.48 -5.94
CA ARG A 78 -22.83 -1.74 -4.70
C ARG A 78 -21.51 -1.24 -4.11
N SER A 79 -21.52 -0.06 -3.49
CA SER A 79 -20.33 0.58 -2.93
C SER A 79 -19.56 -0.28 -1.91
N ASP A 80 -20.28 -1.10 -1.13
CA ASP A 80 -19.71 -2.04 -0.17
C ASP A 80 -18.80 -3.09 -0.83
N LEU A 81 -19.12 -3.53 -2.05
CA LEU A 81 -18.29 -4.49 -2.80
C LEU A 81 -16.98 -3.88 -3.25
N TYR A 82 -16.92 -2.57 -3.52
CA TYR A 82 -15.68 -1.91 -3.90
C TYR A 82 -14.71 -1.77 -2.72
N ILE A 83 -15.21 -1.57 -1.51
CA ILE A 83 -14.39 -1.50 -0.30
C ILE A 83 -13.64 -2.83 -0.12
N ASP A 84 -14.35 -3.96 -0.11
CA ASP A 84 -13.70 -5.27 0.00
C ASP A 84 -12.73 -5.54 -1.15
N ALA A 85 -13.14 -5.23 -2.39
CA ALA A 85 -12.33 -5.45 -3.58
C ALA A 85 -11.01 -4.66 -3.54
N TYR A 86 -11.03 -3.40 -3.12
CA TYR A 86 -9.84 -2.56 -2.98
C TYR A 86 -8.81 -3.17 -2.01
N PHE A 87 -9.24 -3.49 -0.81
CA PHE A 87 -8.35 -4.06 0.21
C PHE A 87 -7.88 -5.48 -0.16
N LYS A 88 -8.76 -6.29 -0.73
CA LYS A 88 -8.43 -7.62 -1.24
C LYS A 88 -7.39 -7.55 -2.37
N GLN A 89 -7.54 -6.61 -3.30
CA GLN A 89 -6.58 -6.41 -4.38
C GLN A 89 -5.20 -6.06 -3.82
N ALA A 90 -5.11 -5.13 -2.88
CA ALA A 90 -3.85 -4.71 -2.28
C ALA A 90 -3.15 -5.86 -1.55
N THR A 91 -3.89 -6.63 -0.73
CA THR A 91 -3.33 -7.78 -0.01
C THR A 91 -2.92 -8.92 -0.95
N THR A 92 -3.67 -9.14 -2.03
CA THR A 92 -3.33 -10.12 -3.07
C THR A 92 -2.04 -9.75 -3.79
N LEU A 93 -1.88 -8.49 -4.20
CA LEU A 93 -0.66 -8.01 -4.84
C LEU A 93 0.56 -8.12 -3.91
N ASN A 94 0.40 -7.73 -2.64
CA ASN A 94 1.48 -7.87 -1.67
C ASN A 94 1.89 -9.33 -1.44
N SER A 95 0.94 -10.25 -1.42
CA SER A 95 1.21 -11.70 -1.31
C SER A 95 1.90 -12.26 -2.55
N ALA A 96 1.48 -11.81 -3.74
CA ALA A 96 2.07 -12.23 -5.01
C ALA A 96 3.53 -11.75 -5.17
N HIS A 97 3.84 -10.59 -4.61
CA HIS A 97 5.17 -9.97 -4.65
C HIS A 97 5.85 -9.98 -3.28
N ASN A 98 5.94 -11.13 -2.64
CA ASN A 98 6.50 -11.27 -1.29
C ASN A 98 7.92 -10.69 -1.17
N PHE A 99 8.01 -9.37 -0.99
CA PHE A 99 9.28 -8.63 -0.92
C PHE A 99 10.18 -9.10 0.22
N ILE A 100 9.61 -9.55 1.34
CA ILE A 100 10.39 -10.11 2.45
C ILE A 100 11.15 -11.35 1.98
N SER A 101 10.47 -12.25 1.29
CA SER A 101 11.11 -13.48 0.77
C SER A 101 12.11 -13.18 -0.33
N LEU A 102 11.83 -12.20 -1.21
CA LEU A 102 12.77 -11.78 -2.25
C LEU A 102 14.05 -11.19 -1.64
N LEU A 103 13.92 -10.34 -0.64
CA LEU A 103 15.06 -9.76 0.09
C LEU A 103 15.84 -10.84 0.84
N ALA A 104 15.16 -11.71 1.58
CA ALA A 104 15.78 -12.80 2.33
C ALA A 104 16.56 -13.75 1.43
N ALA A 105 16.05 -14.08 0.24
CA ALA A 105 16.72 -14.90 -0.75
C ALA A 105 18.04 -14.30 -1.26
N LYS A 106 18.25 -13.00 -1.06
CA LYS A 106 19.49 -12.26 -1.36
C LYS A 106 20.31 -11.95 -0.10
N GLY A 107 20.01 -12.59 1.03
CA GLY A 107 20.71 -12.36 2.30
C GLY A 107 20.39 -11.00 2.95
N ILE A 108 19.34 -10.32 2.51
CA ILE A 108 18.92 -9.03 3.05
C ILE A 108 17.88 -9.29 4.13
N HIS A 109 18.25 -9.06 5.38
CA HIS A 109 17.40 -9.25 6.56
C HIS A 109 17.27 -7.93 7.32
N PRO A 110 16.18 -7.72 8.09
CA PRO A 110 16.10 -6.58 9.00
C PRO A 110 17.30 -6.53 9.92
N ASN A 111 17.99 -5.40 9.94
CA ASN A 111 19.19 -5.18 10.72
C ASN A 111 19.20 -3.74 11.23
N LEU A 112 19.39 -3.58 12.53
CA LEU A 112 19.47 -2.27 13.19
C LEU A 112 20.88 -1.67 13.20
N ALA A 113 21.90 -2.49 12.92
CA ALA A 113 23.31 -2.09 13.04
C ALA A 113 23.90 -1.60 11.70
N THR A 114 23.45 -2.17 10.58
CA THR A 114 24.01 -1.85 9.26
C THR A 114 22.90 -1.66 8.24
N GLY A 115 23.03 -0.64 7.39
CA GLY A 115 22.14 -0.42 6.25
C GLY A 115 22.59 -1.23 5.01
N TYR A 116 21.72 -1.26 4.03
CA TYR A 116 22.01 -1.82 2.72
C TYR A 116 22.05 -0.70 1.67
N ALA A 117 22.94 -0.81 0.70
CA ALA A 117 22.95 0.12 -0.42
C ALA A 117 21.63 0.00 -1.22
N VAL A 118 21.11 1.14 -1.70
CA VAL A 118 19.83 1.19 -2.41
C VAL A 118 19.86 0.33 -3.67
N GLU A 119 20.98 0.27 -4.36
CA GLU A 119 21.21 -0.55 -5.55
C GLU A 119 21.06 -2.05 -5.27
N VAL A 120 21.51 -2.49 -4.10
CA VAL A 120 21.36 -3.89 -3.64
C VAL A 120 19.89 -4.23 -3.42
N LEU A 121 19.12 -3.29 -2.86
CA LEU A 121 17.68 -3.46 -2.66
C LEU A 121 16.94 -3.54 -4.01
N TYR A 122 17.25 -2.67 -4.96
CA TYR A 122 16.66 -2.72 -6.31
C TYR A 122 16.94 -4.06 -7.01
N GLN A 123 18.17 -4.52 -6.97
CA GLN A 123 18.55 -5.82 -7.56
C GLN A 123 17.82 -6.99 -6.88
N ALA A 124 17.66 -6.93 -5.55
CA ALA A 124 17.00 -7.99 -4.80
C ALA A 124 15.51 -8.13 -5.15
N ILE A 125 14.82 -7.04 -5.41
CA ILE A 125 13.40 -7.05 -5.78
C ILE A 125 13.16 -7.22 -7.29
N GLY A 126 14.22 -7.44 -8.07
CA GLY A 126 14.12 -7.71 -9.51
C GLY A 126 13.74 -6.50 -10.35
N THR A 127 14.04 -5.28 -9.90
CA THR A 127 13.72 -4.04 -10.60
C THR A 127 14.93 -3.11 -10.71
N SER A 128 14.76 -2.01 -11.41
CA SER A 128 15.76 -0.95 -11.53
C SER A 128 15.23 0.36 -10.95
N LYS A 129 16.12 1.30 -10.69
CA LYS A 129 15.76 2.65 -10.22
C LYS A 129 14.78 3.38 -11.14
N SER A 130 14.74 3.03 -12.42
CA SER A 130 13.81 3.61 -13.41
C SER A 130 12.38 3.03 -13.31
N ASN A 131 12.22 1.84 -12.73
CA ASN A 131 10.95 1.12 -12.72
C ASN A 131 10.28 1.06 -11.34
N SER A 132 11.00 1.47 -10.29
CA SER A 132 10.43 1.55 -8.94
C SER A 132 11.05 2.71 -8.18
N LEU A 133 10.24 3.35 -7.35
CA LEU A 133 10.67 4.44 -6.48
C LEU A 133 10.82 3.90 -5.05
N LEU A 134 12.06 3.67 -4.63
CA LEU A 134 12.37 3.54 -3.21
C LEU A 134 12.54 4.95 -2.64
N ASN A 135 11.61 5.37 -1.81
CA ASN A 135 11.69 6.66 -1.14
C ASN A 135 12.36 6.48 0.22
N CYS A 136 13.60 6.92 0.34
CA CYS A 136 14.35 6.87 1.59
C CYS A 136 14.15 8.19 2.34
N ARG A 137 13.62 8.14 3.56
CA ARG A 137 13.62 9.28 4.48
C ARG A 137 14.84 9.17 5.39
N VAL A 138 15.67 10.18 5.40
CA VAL A 138 16.75 10.33 6.38
C VAL A 138 16.11 10.87 7.66
N HIS A 139 16.07 10.07 8.71
CA HIS A 139 15.78 10.58 10.04
C HIS A 139 17.06 11.23 10.58
N HIS A 140 17.09 12.55 10.64
CA HIS A 140 18.07 13.24 11.48
C HIS A 140 17.72 12.87 12.92
N GLN A 141 18.58 12.06 13.55
CA GLN A 141 18.60 12.00 15.01
C GLN A 141 18.93 13.40 15.50
N GLN A 142 17.96 14.09 16.09
CA GLN A 142 18.28 15.23 16.92
C GLN A 142 19.07 14.68 18.09
N ASN A 143 20.37 14.98 18.14
CA ASN A 143 21.18 14.76 19.32
C ASN A 143 20.53 15.61 20.44
N VAL A 144 19.84 14.92 21.33
CA VAL A 144 19.46 15.49 22.60
C VAL A 144 20.73 15.49 23.43
N GLU A 145 21.48 16.57 23.39
CA GLU A 145 22.53 16.84 24.36
C GLU A 145 21.85 17.00 25.72
N HIS A 146 22.26 16.17 26.67
CA HIS A 146 21.91 16.29 28.08
C HIS A 146 22.84 17.24 28.79
#